data_2662f98c693f97dda8abf9e6e894e96b
#
_entry.id   2662f98c693f97dda8abf9e6e894e96b
#
_cell.length_a   1.000
_cell.length_b   1.000
_cell.length_c   1.000
_cell.angle_alpha   90.00
_cell.angle_beta   90.00
_cell.angle_gamma   90.00
#
_symmetry.space_group_name_H-M   'P 1'
#
loop_
_entity.id
_entity.type
_entity.pdbx_description
1 polymer ?
#
loop_
_entity_poly.entity_id
_entity_poly.type
_entity_poly.pdbx_seq_one_letter_code
_entity_poly.pdbx_strand_id
1 'polypeptide(L)'
;MHRCTGLQTCRRSPKIAVLDTVHGAEIIAQTMVDSGMDAQAFEVYHCSPNLERFDLIVSPVHLGPGNPALAEARRLGKRIITHHQAVGELVQSSLPVFEVTGTHSKTSTALLLAKILSGKKRVVSHTTRGIELWSNGSSRVVQGGLSITPGNVISAVEAAETCQADSLVCEVSLGGTGLADFGVLTSFSGDYRIAQGTARASTAKLQMVTLAKEGSRIVANADVRISPDISFGQEGFVCASPDKLHFGNEAVGLELDRDLDYPGYETAISAAAAACHASGLGKEEIAASLEGFDGFVGRMKVTREGGLEIYDSSNSGLKISDVKRALDRISGGRVGLVVGEESETVCEGMDVPKLIDLLRLRRSEIDQLVLVGERIAPWAVDLKAKTAPNLAAGVEMARASGGIDRLLSCVKCFR
;
A
#
# COMPACT_ATOMS: atom_id res chain seq x y z
N MET A 1 20.41 21.84 -57.78
CA MET A 1 21.54 21.26 -56.98
C MET A 1 21.25 21.52 -55.52
N HIS A 2 20.61 20.57 -54.83
CA HIS A 2 20.44 20.59 -53.37
C HIS A 2 21.25 19.46 -52.81
N ARG A 3 22.31 19.80 -52.05
CA ARG A 3 23.14 18.84 -51.32
C ARG A 3 22.36 18.33 -50.10
N CYS A 4 21.97 17.07 -50.09
CA CYS A 4 21.60 16.36 -48.90
C CYS A 4 22.88 16.05 -48.11
N THR A 5 23.10 16.74 -47.00
CA THR A 5 24.05 16.37 -45.96
C THR A 5 23.25 16.14 -44.70
N GLY A 6 22.98 14.89 -44.40
CA GLY A 6 22.36 14.45 -43.16
C GLY A 6 22.80 13.01 -42.91
N LEU A 7 23.93 12.84 -42.25
CA LEU A 7 24.29 11.60 -41.59
C LEU A 7 23.26 11.32 -40.48
N GLN A 8 22.20 10.61 -40.83
CA GLN A 8 21.41 9.89 -39.85
C GLN A 8 22.31 8.78 -39.25
N THR A 9 22.97 9.14 -38.14
CA THR A 9 23.53 8.15 -37.26
C THR A 9 22.37 7.30 -36.74
N CYS A 10 22.24 6.08 -37.23
CA CYS A 10 21.39 5.04 -36.66
C CYS A 10 21.89 4.80 -35.22
N ARG A 11 21.36 5.57 -34.26
CA ARG A 11 21.59 5.27 -32.85
C ARG A 11 20.79 3.98 -32.60
N ARG A 12 21.54 2.89 -32.39
CA ARG A 12 20.98 1.63 -31.91
C ARG A 12 20.10 1.89 -30.69
N SER A 13 18.86 1.39 -30.68
CA SER A 13 18.00 1.48 -29.53
C SER A 13 18.72 0.94 -28.29
N PRO A 14 18.70 1.66 -27.15
CA PRO A 14 19.40 1.23 -25.96
C PRO A 14 18.86 -0.13 -25.49
N LYS A 15 19.77 -1.01 -25.07
CA LYS A 15 19.43 -2.27 -24.43
C LYS A 15 19.18 -2.06 -22.95
N ILE A 16 18.06 -2.54 -22.43
CA ILE A 16 17.60 -2.27 -21.08
C ILE A 16 17.53 -3.58 -20.29
N ALA A 17 18.18 -3.61 -19.13
CA ALA A 17 18.00 -4.70 -18.16
C ALA A 17 17.11 -4.21 -17.03
N VAL A 18 16.01 -4.93 -16.78
CA VAL A 18 15.08 -4.66 -15.66
C VAL A 18 15.32 -5.73 -14.60
N LEU A 19 15.81 -5.32 -13.44
CA LEU A 19 16.20 -6.22 -12.35
C LEU A 19 15.05 -6.51 -11.41
N ASP A 20 14.98 -7.73 -10.85
CA ASP A 20 14.06 -8.17 -9.80
C ASP A 20 12.67 -8.56 -10.31
N THR A 21 12.57 -9.77 -10.85
CA THR A 21 11.30 -10.37 -11.31
C THR A 21 10.29 -10.59 -10.18
N VAL A 22 10.73 -10.70 -8.92
CA VAL A 22 9.83 -10.84 -7.76
C VAL A 22 8.99 -9.58 -7.54
N HIS A 23 9.53 -8.39 -7.89
CA HIS A 23 8.88 -7.12 -7.61
C HIS A 23 8.48 -6.33 -8.86
N GLY A 24 8.10 -7.05 -9.93
CA GLY A 24 7.45 -6.44 -11.10
C GLY A 24 8.37 -6.09 -12.26
N ALA A 25 9.62 -6.59 -12.32
CA ALA A 25 10.49 -6.35 -13.47
C ALA A 25 9.91 -6.93 -14.78
N GLU A 26 9.18 -8.04 -14.72
CA GLU A 26 8.60 -8.68 -15.90
C GLU A 26 7.59 -7.78 -16.61
N ILE A 27 6.65 -7.20 -15.87
CA ILE A 27 5.64 -6.32 -16.45
C ILE A 27 6.28 -5.05 -17.01
N ILE A 28 7.28 -4.47 -16.32
CA ILE A 28 8.00 -3.30 -16.81
C ILE A 28 8.74 -3.63 -18.11
N ALA A 29 9.50 -4.74 -18.15
CA ALA A 29 10.23 -5.16 -19.33
C ALA A 29 9.31 -5.48 -20.50
N GLN A 30 8.18 -6.16 -20.27
CA GLN A 30 7.20 -6.47 -21.31
C GLN A 30 6.60 -5.19 -21.89
N THR A 31 6.19 -4.23 -21.04
CA THR A 31 5.68 -2.93 -21.50
C THR A 31 6.70 -2.14 -22.32
N MET A 32 8.00 -2.22 -21.95
CA MET A 32 9.07 -1.65 -22.76
C MET A 32 9.17 -2.31 -24.13
N VAL A 33 9.10 -3.65 -24.19
CA VAL A 33 9.14 -4.41 -25.45
C VAL A 33 7.93 -4.07 -26.33
N ASP A 34 6.73 -4.00 -25.75
CA ASP A 34 5.50 -3.64 -26.48
C ASP A 34 5.56 -2.20 -27.01
N SER A 35 6.35 -1.34 -26.36
CA SER A 35 6.66 0.03 -26.81
C SER A 35 7.83 0.10 -27.83
N GLY A 36 8.36 -1.05 -28.28
CA GLY A 36 9.41 -1.15 -29.29
C GLY A 36 10.84 -1.00 -28.74
N MET A 37 11.06 -1.11 -27.44
CA MET A 37 12.38 -1.05 -26.79
C MET A 37 13.00 -2.45 -26.67
N ASP A 38 14.33 -2.55 -26.64
CA ASP A 38 15.08 -3.79 -26.39
C ASP A 38 15.27 -3.97 -24.88
N ALA A 39 14.32 -4.61 -24.19
CA ALA A 39 14.33 -4.78 -22.74
C ALA A 39 14.21 -6.24 -22.32
N GLN A 40 14.86 -6.60 -21.20
CA GLN A 40 14.84 -7.95 -20.63
C GLN A 40 14.78 -7.88 -19.10
N ALA A 41 13.89 -8.68 -18.49
CA ALA A 41 13.78 -8.84 -17.04
C ALA A 41 14.78 -9.89 -16.52
N PHE A 42 15.28 -9.69 -15.30
CA PHE A 42 16.22 -10.57 -14.61
C PHE A 42 15.83 -10.84 -13.18
N GLU A 43 15.85 -12.11 -12.80
CA GLU A 43 15.94 -12.54 -11.41
C GLU A 43 17.35 -12.20 -10.88
N VAL A 44 17.45 -11.69 -9.64
CA VAL A 44 18.72 -11.16 -9.11
C VAL A 44 19.05 -11.61 -7.69
N TYR A 45 18.22 -12.46 -7.08
CA TYR A 45 18.48 -12.98 -5.73
C TYR A 45 19.30 -14.27 -5.76
N HIS A 46 19.16 -15.07 -6.82
CA HIS A 46 19.85 -16.34 -7.00
C HIS A 46 20.71 -16.37 -8.25
N CYS A 47 20.60 -15.39 -9.14
CA CYS A 47 21.32 -15.28 -10.39
C CYS A 47 22.09 -13.96 -10.50
N SER A 48 23.23 -13.99 -11.20
CA SER A 48 24.02 -12.80 -11.55
C SER A 48 24.04 -12.66 -13.06
N PRO A 49 23.17 -11.83 -13.66
CA PRO A 49 23.12 -11.64 -15.10
C PRO A 49 24.37 -10.90 -15.61
N ASN A 50 24.83 -11.24 -16.81
CA ASN A 50 25.85 -10.45 -17.49
C ASN A 50 25.23 -9.14 -18.02
N LEU A 51 25.65 -8.01 -17.43
CA LEU A 51 25.11 -6.67 -17.74
C LEU A 51 25.96 -5.88 -18.74
N GLU A 52 27.07 -6.40 -19.26
CA GLU A 52 27.98 -5.68 -20.17
C GLU A 52 27.25 -5.11 -21.40
N ARG A 53 26.35 -5.90 -21.99
CA ARG A 53 25.64 -5.55 -23.23
C ARG A 53 24.50 -4.55 -23.07
N PHE A 54 24.11 -4.22 -21.83
CA PHE A 54 23.01 -3.32 -21.54
C PHE A 54 23.50 -1.88 -21.35
N ASP A 55 22.71 -0.92 -21.80
CA ASP A 55 23.01 0.50 -21.73
C ASP A 55 22.34 1.17 -20.54
N LEU A 56 21.16 0.68 -20.15
CA LEU A 56 20.35 1.16 -19.06
C LEU A 56 19.96 0.01 -18.13
N ILE A 57 20.04 0.25 -16.83
CA ILE A 57 19.60 -0.67 -15.79
C ILE A 57 18.41 -0.06 -15.06
N VAL A 58 17.31 -0.81 -14.95
CA VAL A 58 16.13 -0.45 -14.18
C VAL A 58 16.11 -1.33 -12.93
N SER A 59 16.15 -0.73 -11.75
CA SER A 59 16.31 -1.45 -10.48
C SER A 59 15.32 -0.97 -9.43
N PRO A 60 14.77 -1.87 -8.58
CA PRO A 60 13.95 -1.43 -7.47
C PRO A 60 14.82 -0.71 -6.41
N VAL A 61 14.23 0.27 -5.72
CA VAL A 61 14.92 1.08 -4.71
C VAL A 61 15.34 0.30 -3.46
N HIS A 62 14.71 -0.85 -3.19
CA HIS A 62 15.02 -1.69 -2.04
C HIS A 62 16.12 -2.71 -2.31
N LEU A 63 16.57 -2.87 -3.56
CA LEU A 63 17.68 -3.74 -3.86
C LEU A 63 18.97 -3.20 -3.25
N GLY A 64 19.59 -3.99 -2.39
CA GLY A 64 20.77 -3.57 -1.64
C GLY A 64 21.99 -3.35 -2.54
N PRO A 65 22.89 -2.41 -2.17
CA PRO A 65 24.09 -2.12 -2.95
C PRO A 65 25.05 -3.30 -3.06
N GLY A 66 24.96 -4.28 -2.15
CA GLY A 66 25.73 -5.52 -2.17
C GLY A 66 25.13 -6.61 -3.07
N ASN A 67 23.97 -6.39 -3.69
CA ASN A 67 23.43 -7.32 -4.68
C ASN A 67 24.40 -7.41 -5.87
N PRO A 68 24.80 -8.63 -6.31
CA PRO A 68 25.83 -8.81 -7.36
C PRO A 68 25.49 -8.10 -8.67
N ALA A 69 24.23 -8.14 -9.12
CA ALA A 69 23.81 -7.48 -10.36
C ALA A 69 23.91 -5.95 -10.25
N LEU A 70 23.46 -5.37 -9.12
CA LEU A 70 23.53 -3.93 -8.90
C LEU A 70 24.97 -3.43 -8.72
N ALA A 71 25.82 -4.21 -8.02
CA ALA A 71 27.23 -3.92 -7.85
C ALA A 71 27.97 -3.95 -9.22
N GLU A 72 27.66 -4.93 -10.05
CA GLU A 72 28.23 -5.07 -11.40
C GLU A 72 27.79 -3.91 -12.30
N ALA A 73 26.52 -3.53 -12.30
CA ALA A 73 26.03 -2.36 -13.04
C ALA A 73 26.81 -1.09 -12.69
N ARG A 74 27.07 -0.86 -11.41
CA ARG A 74 27.88 0.26 -10.92
C ARG A 74 29.33 0.18 -11.35
N ARG A 75 29.96 -1.01 -11.24
CA ARG A 75 31.33 -1.26 -11.69
C ARG A 75 31.50 -0.96 -13.17
N LEU A 76 30.50 -1.31 -13.97
CA LEU A 76 30.46 -1.05 -15.43
C LEU A 76 30.08 0.40 -15.78
N GLY A 77 29.82 1.27 -14.80
CA GLY A 77 29.40 2.67 -15.01
C GLY A 77 28.06 2.80 -15.73
N LYS A 78 27.17 1.82 -15.61
CA LYS A 78 25.85 1.87 -16.28
C LYS A 78 24.96 2.94 -15.69
N ARG A 79 24.14 3.57 -16.55
CA ARG A 79 23.03 4.41 -16.06
C ARG A 79 22.02 3.53 -15.34
N ILE A 80 21.62 3.93 -14.13
CA ILE A 80 20.64 3.20 -13.31
C ILE A 80 19.48 4.15 -13.02
N ILE A 81 18.24 3.69 -13.28
CA ILE A 81 17.02 4.36 -12.88
C ILE A 81 16.17 3.42 -12.01
N THR A 82 15.18 3.97 -11.31
CA THR A 82 14.31 3.16 -10.46
C THR A 82 13.16 2.56 -11.25
N HIS A 83 12.53 1.49 -10.73
CA HIS A 83 11.25 0.97 -11.26
C HIS A 83 10.20 2.08 -11.32
N HIS A 84 10.13 2.92 -10.28
CA HIS A 84 9.22 4.07 -10.22
C HIS A 84 9.42 5.01 -11.40
N GLN A 85 10.66 5.45 -11.61
CA GLN A 85 11.00 6.32 -12.72
C GLN A 85 10.69 5.67 -14.07
N ALA A 86 11.05 4.39 -14.24
CA ALA A 86 10.79 3.67 -15.49
C ALA A 86 9.29 3.60 -15.81
N VAL A 87 8.43 3.30 -14.81
CA VAL A 87 6.98 3.27 -14.99
C VAL A 87 6.44 4.65 -15.37
N GLY A 88 6.87 5.72 -14.70
CA GLY A 88 6.45 7.07 -15.02
C GLY A 88 6.87 7.56 -16.42
N GLU A 89 8.02 7.06 -16.94
CA GLU A 89 8.48 7.36 -18.30
C GLU A 89 7.75 6.52 -19.38
N LEU A 90 7.25 5.30 -19.00
CA LEU A 90 6.59 4.38 -19.92
C LEU A 90 5.10 4.63 -20.09
N VAL A 91 4.44 5.00 -19.00
CA VAL A 91 2.97 5.03 -18.94
C VAL A 91 2.49 6.48 -18.95
N GLN A 92 1.42 6.71 -19.68
CA GLN A 92 0.68 7.97 -19.67
C GLN A 92 -0.77 7.70 -19.30
N SER A 93 -1.39 8.62 -18.60
CA SER A 93 -2.82 8.57 -18.30
C SER A 93 -3.45 9.92 -18.66
N SER A 94 -4.58 9.86 -19.32
CA SER A 94 -5.44 11.04 -19.57
C SER A 94 -6.38 11.32 -18.40
N LEU A 95 -6.47 10.38 -17.45
CA LEU A 95 -7.32 10.49 -16.26
C LEU A 95 -6.54 11.16 -15.12
N PRO A 96 -7.19 11.89 -14.22
CA PRO A 96 -6.58 12.31 -12.96
C PRO A 96 -6.07 11.10 -12.16
N VAL A 97 -4.78 11.10 -11.85
CA VAL A 97 -4.11 10.02 -11.11
C VAL A 97 -3.74 10.51 -9.71
N PHE A 98 -4.15 9.72 -8.72
CA PHE A 98 -3.75 9.89 -7.33
C PHE A 98 -2.79 8.76 -6.96
N GLU A 99 -1.59 9.07 -6.53
CA GLU A 99 -0.66 8.09 -5.97
C GLU A 99 -0.51 8.29 -4.47
N VAL A 100 -0.62 7.22 -3.70
CA VAL A 100 -0.57 7.23 -2.24
C VAL A 100 0.61 6.41 -1.75
N THR A 101 1.53 7.04 -1.01
CA THR A 101 2.66 6.37 -0.36
C THR A 101 2.83 6.82 1.10
N GLY A 102 3.67 6.13 1.86
CA GLY A 102 3.95 6.42 3.27
C GLY A 102 4.36 5.17 4.03
N THR A 103 4.65 5.29 5.31
CA THR A 103 5.00 4.15 6.17
C THR A 103 3.77 3.44 6.72
N HIS A 104 2.70 4.19 7.00
CA HIS A 104 1.41 3.72 7.52
C HIS A 104 0.23 4.32 6.76
N SER A 105 -0.96 3.81 6.98
CA SER A 105 -2.26 4.31 6.50
C SER A 105 -2.46 4.39 4.97
N LYS A 106 -1.50 3.94 4.15
CA LYS A 106 -1.59 4.02 2.68
C LYS A 106 -2.87 3.41 2.11
N THR A 107 -3.10 2.13 2.42
CA THR A 107 -4.25 1.39 1.89
C THR A 107 -5.56 2.02 2.33
N SER A 108 -5.70 2.36 3.62
CA SER A 108 -6.92 3.01 4.13
C SER A 108 -7.15 4.38 3.47
N THR A 109 -6.07 5.14 3.24
CA THR A 109 -6.14 6.43 2.53
C THR A 109 -6.58 6.24 1.08
N ALA A 110 -5.97 5.30 0.34
CA ALA A 110 -6.32 5.04 -1.06
C ALA A 110 -7.77 4.56 -1.20
N LEU A 111 -8.24 3.68 -0.32
CA LEU A 111 -9.62 3.20 -0.32
C LEU A 111 -10.62 4.30 0.05
N LEU A 112 -10.33 5.13 1.06
CA LEU A 112 -11.17 6.27 1.43
C LEU A 112 -11.23 7.31 0.30
N LEU A 113 -10.09 7.60 -0.31
CA LEU A 113 -10.01 8.51 -1.45
C LEU A 113 -10.87 8.00 -2.62
N ALA A 114 -10.75 6.71 -2.97
CA ALA A 114 -11.58 6.10 -4.00
C ALA A 114 -13.08 6.12 -3.62
N LYS A 115 -13.43 5.83 -2.36
CA LYS A 115 -14.80 5.91 -1.85
C LYS A 115 -15.38 7.32 -2.01
N ILE A 116 -14.67 8.36 -1.54
CA ILE A 116 -15.14 9.75 -1.60
C ILE A 116 -15.30 10.19 -3.07
N LEU A 117 -14.28 10.00 -3.90
CA LEU A 117 -14.32 10.37 -5.32
C LEU A 117 -15.45 9.65 -6.07
N SER A 118 -15.76 8.42 -5.69
CA SER A 118 -16.76 7.61 -6.39
C SER A 118 -18.21 7.99 -6.10
N GLY A 119 -18.47 8.94 -5.24
CA GLY A 119 -19.82 9.45 -5.01
C GLY A 119 -20.51 10.00 -6.28
N LYS A 120 -19.73 10.54 -7.21
CA LYS A 120 -20.23 11.09 -8.50
C LYS A 120 -19.46 10.57 -9.73
N LYS A 121 -18.44 9.76 -9.56
CA LYS A 121 -17.53 9.33 -10.60
C LYS A 121 -17.33 7.82 -10.56
N ARG A 122 -16.82 7.26 -11.65
CA ARG A 122 -16.28 5.90 -11.66
C ARG A 122 -14.79 5.99 -11.35
N VAL A 123 -14.35 5.30 -10.31
CA VAL A 123 -12.96 5.35 -9.85
C VAL A 123 -12.38 3.95 -9.88
N VAL A 124 -11.19 3.79 -10.46
CA VAL A 124 -10.42 2.57 -10.26
C VAL A 124 -9.41 2.80 -9.14
N SER A 125 -9.32 1.88 -8.21
CA SER A 125 -8.27 1.86 -7.19
C SER A 125 -7.39 0.63 -7.33
N HIS A 126 -6.08 0.79 -7.13
CA HIS A 126 -5.11 -0.28 -6.97
C HIS A 126 -4.49 -0.20 -5.59
N THR A 127 -4.69 -1.25 -4.79
CA THR A 127 -4.18 -1.35 -3.42
C THR A 127 -3.70 -2.79 -3.14
N THR A 128 -3.33 -3.09 -1.91
CA THR A 128 -3.07 -4.48 -1.46
C THR A 128 -4.27 -5.41 -1.59
N ARG A 129 -5.47 -4.91 -1.88
CA ARG A 129 -6.68 -5.69 -2.18
C ARG A 129 -6.80 -6.05 -3.67
N GLY A 130 -5.89 -5.57 -4.50
CA GLY A 130 -5.93 -5.68 -5.95
C GLY A 130 -6.49 -4.42 -6.61
N ILE A 131 -7.05 -4.58 -7.80
CA ILE A 131 -7.71 -3.52 -8.57
C ILE A 131 -9.22 -3.62 -8.34
N GLU A 132 -9.82 -2.51 -7.91
CA GLU A 132 -11.26 -2.41 -7.63
C GLU A 132 -11.87 -1.26 -8.44
N LEU A 133 -13.06 -1.49 -8.99
CA LEU A 133 -13.89 -0.45 -9.59
C LEU A 133 -14.91 0.04 -8.55
N TRP A 134 -14.91 1.35 -8.31
CA TRP A 134 -15.79 2.05 -7.40
C TRP A 134 -16.86 2.85 -8.13
N SER A 135 -18.07 2.84 -7.58
CA SER A 135 -19.20 3.68 -8.01
C SER A 135 -20.17 3.86 -6.84
N ASN A 136 -20.66 5.07 -6.63
CA ASN A 136 -21.59 5.41 -5.55
C ASN A 136 -21.10 4.92 -4.17
N GLY A 137 -19.81 5.13 -3.85
CA GLY A 137 -19.22 4.77 -2.56
C GLY A 137 -18.98 3.27 -2.33
N SER A 138 -19.31 2.42 -3.29
CA SER A 138 -19.15 0.95 -3.23
C SER A 138 -18.16 0.44 -4.26
N SER A 139 -17.48 -0.66 -3.96
CA SER A 139 -16.49 -1.25 -4.88
C SER A 139 -16.82 -2.70 -5.26
N ARG A 140 -16.29 -3.11 -6.41
CA ARG A 140 -16.15 -4.52 -6.79
C ARG A 140 -14.73 -4.79 -7.27
N VAL A 141 -14.23 -5.99 -6.96
CA VAL A 141 -12.91 -6.43 -7.42
C VAL A 141 -12.94 -6.65 -8.93
N VAL A 142 -11.97 -6.09 -9.64
CA VAL A 142 -11.69 -6.30 -11.05
C VAL A 142 -10.59 -7.33 -11.21
N GLN A 143 -9.53 -7.21 -10.42
CA GLN A 143 -8.39 -8.12 -10.42
C GLN A 143 -7.80 -8.22 -9.01
N GLY A 144 -7.74 -9.43 -8.46
CA GLY A 144 -7.12 -9.73 -7.16
C GLY A 144 -5.64 -10.12 -7.29
N GLY A 145 -4.98 -10.29 -6.12
CA GLY A 145 -3.66 -10.90 -6.04
C GLY A 145 -2.48 -10.02 -6.49
N LEU A 146 -2.69 -8.72 -6.70
CA LEU A 146 -1.63 -7.80 -7.11
C LEU A 146 -0.95 -7.16 -5.90
N SER A 147 0.38 -7.08 -5.95
CA SER A 147 1.17 -6.29 -5.01
C SER A 147 1.15 -4.80 -5.41
N ILE A 148 1.51 -3.93 -4.46
CA ILE A 148 1.59 -2.47 -4.68
C ILE A 148 2.96 -2.01 -5.19
N THR A 149 3.64 -2.85 -5.97
CA THR A 149 4.89 -2.51 -6.64
C THR A 149 4.65 -1.52 -7.78
N PRO A 150 5.63 -0.68 -8.15
CA PRO A 150 5.47 0.29 -9.23
C PRO A 150 5.01 -0.35 -10.55
N GLY A 151 5.49 -1.54 -10.90
CA GLY A 151 5.10 -2.25 -12.13
C GLY A 151 3.60 -2.46 -12.24
N ASN A 152 2.91 -2.74 -11.14
CA ASN A 152 1.47 -2.97 -11.15
C ASN A 152 0.62 -1.70 -11.35
N VAL A 153 1.22 -0.51 -11.31
CA VAL A 153 0.56 0.73 -11.72
C VAL A 153 0.21 0.68 -13.22
N ILE A 154 1.02 -0.02 -14.03
CA ILE A 154 0.74 -0.27 -15.45
C ILE A 154 -0.62 -0.97 -15.60
N SER A 155 -0.80 -2.10 -14.92
CA SER A 155 -2.08 -2.83 -14.92
C SER A 155 -3.25 -2.00 -14.39
N ALA A 156 -2.99 -1.13 -13.42
CA ALA A 156 -4.02 -0.25 -12.87
C ALA A 156 -4.48 0.81 -13.90
N VAL A 157 -3.57 1.36 -14.71
CA VAL A 157 -3.91 2.29 -15.79
C VAL A 157 -4.72 1.58 -16.87
N GLU A 158 -4.28 0.40 -17.32
CA GLU A 158 -5.01 -0.42 -18.30
C GLU A 158 -6.42 -0.77 -17.83
N ALA A 159 -6.55 -1.13 -16.55
CA ALA A 159 -7.85 -1.41 -15.94
C ALA A 159 -8.74 -0.17 -15.87
N ALA A 160 -8.17 1.00 -15.57
CA ALA A 160 -8.91 2.26 -15.51
C ALA A 160 -9.47 2.64 -16.89
N GLU A 161 -8.69 2.47 -17.95
CA GLU A 161 -9.13 2.67 -19.33
C GLU A 161 -10.22 1.66 -19.71
N THR A 162 -9.99 0.36 -19.47
CA THR A 162 -10.95 -0.72 -19.77
C THR A 162 -12.27 -0.52 -19.03
N CYS A 163 -12.22 -0.07 -17.79
CA CYS A 163 -13.40 0.22 -16.98
C CYS A 163 -14.04 1.57 -17.30
N GLN A 164 -13.45 2.36 -18.21
CA GLN A 164 -13.91 3.72 -18.51
C GLN A 164 -14.05 4.55 -17.22
N ALA A 165 -13.01 4.54 -16.39
CA ALA A 165 -12.98 5.29 -15.15
C ALA A 165 -12.79 6.79 -15.40
N ASP A 166 -13.26 7.62 -14.45
CA ASP A 166 -13.06 9.07 -14.47
C ASP A 166 -11.79 9.49 -13.69
N SER A 167 -11.24 8.59 -12.87
CA SER A 167 -10.00 8.80 -12.13
C SER A 167 -9.40 7.48 -11.64
N LEU A 168 -8.10 7.51 -11.35
CA LEU A 168 -7.32 6.38 -10.85
C LEU A 168 -6.65 6.72 -9.52
N VAL A 169 -6.73 5.80 -8.56
CA VAL A 169 -6.08 5.89 -7.24
C VAL A 169 -5.14 4.70 -7.07
N CYS A 170 -3.84 4.94 -6.95
CA CYS A 170 -2.83 3.89 -6.77
C CYS A 170 -2.14 3.99 -5.40
N GLU A 171 -2.20 2.94 -4.62
CA GLU A 171 -1.26 2.74 -3.53
C GLU A 171 0.08 2.27 -4.11
N VAL A 172 1.18 2.99 -3.84
CA VAL A 172 2.51 2.66 -4.37
C VAL A 172 3.50 2.47 -3.23
N SER A 173 4.22 1.36 -3.23
CA SER A 173 5.26 1.12 -2.24
C SER A 173 6.52 1.93 -2.56
N LEU A 174 7.17 2.46 -1.53
CA LEU A 174 8.49 3.11 -1.61
C LEU A 174 8.59 4.32 -2.57
N GLY A 175 7.47 5.00 -2.86
CA GLY A 175 7.50 6.25 -3.61
C GLY A 175 6.31 6.45 -4.53
N GLY A 176 6.37 7.48 -5.37
CA GLY A 176 5.48 7.70 -6.49
C GLY A 176 6.22 7.44 -7.80
N THR A 177 5.49 7.19 -8.87
CA THR A 177 6.05 6.90 -10.19
C THR A 177 6.28 8.17 -11.03
N GLY A 178 5.67 9.28 -10.65
CA GLY A 178 5.66 10.51 -11.46
C GLY A 178 4.41 10.65 -12.33
N LEU A 179 3.49 9.69 -12.30
CA LEU A 179 2.21 9.78 -12.99
C LEU A 179 1.20 10.66 -12.26
N ALA A 180 1.37 10.84 -10.95
CA ALA A 180 0.40 11.51 -10.11
C ALA A 180 0.11 12.95 -10.55
N ASP A 181 -1.17 13.30 -10.65
CA ASP A 181 -1.67 14.67 -10.59
C ASP A 181 -1.77 15.11 -9.13
N PHE A 182 -2.04 14.16 -8.24
CA PHE A 182 -2.11 14.35 -6.79
C PHE A 182 -1.27 13.28 -6.09
N GLY A 183 -0.10 13.68 -5.56
CA GLY A 183 0.77 12.80 -4.80
C GLY A 183 0.50 12.90 -3.31
N VAL A 184 0.19 11.78 -2.64
CA VAL A 184 -0.18 11.75 -1.22
C VAL A 184 0.89 11.03 -0.39
N LEU A 185 1.48 11.74 0.57
CA LEU A 185 2.46 11.22 1.53
C LEU A 185 1.80 11.07 2.91
N THR A 186 1.39 9.86 3.28
CA THR A 186 0.53 9.64 4.45
C THR A 186 1.23 9.84 5.79
N SER A 187 2.43 9.36 5.97
CA SER A 187 3.26 9.57 7.17
C SER A 187 4.66 8.99 6.96
N PHE A 188 5.65 9.54 7.68
CA PHE A 188 7.00 8.98 7.83
C PHE A 188 7.27 8.43 9.23
N SER A 189 6.28 8.46 10.12
CA SER A 189 6.38 7.84 11.44
C SER A 189 6.68 6.35 11.33
N GLY A 190 7.52 5.82 12.22
CA GLY A 190 7.93 4.41 12.19
C GLY A 190 8.76 4.04 10.96
N ASP A 191 9.57 4.98 10.45
CA ASP A 191 10.48 4.77 9.32
C ASP A 191 11.40 3.57 9.52
N TYR A 192 11.68 2.84 8.46
CA TYR A 192 12.46 1.60 8.50
C TYR A 192 13.58 1.58 7.45
N ARG A 193 14.54 0.69 7.67
CA ARG A 193 15.66 0.51 6.74
C ARG A 193 15.29 -0.40 5.59
N ILE A 194 15.74 -0.05 4.37
CA ILE A 194 15.64 -0.83 3.14
C ILE A 194 17.03 -1.00 2.52
N ALA A 195 17.13 -1.71 1.40
CA ALA A 195 18.37 -1.89 0.65
C ALA A 195 19.51 -2.44 1.55
N GLN A 196 19.23 -3.56 2.26
CA GLN A 196 20.16 -4.17 3.21
C GLN A 196 20.63 -3.20 4.32
N GLY A 197 19.75 -2.28 4.74
CA GLY A 197 20.05 -1.33 5.80
C GLY A 197 20.79 -0.06 5.36
N THR A 198 21.07 0.10 4.07
CA THR A 198 21.85 1.24 3.54
C THR A 198 21.04 2.48 3.25
N ALA A 199 19.72 2.34 3.16
CA ALA A 199 18.79 3.45 2.90
C ALA A 199 17.61 3.42 3.87
N ARG A 200 16.87 4.54 3.95
CA ARG A 200 15.62 4.68 4.68
C ARG A 200 14.44 4.61 3.72
N ALA A 201 13.35 3.99 4.14
CA ALA A 201 12.11 3.94 3.36
C ALA A 201 11.53 5.34 3.11
N SER A 202 11.64 6.25 4.09
CA SER A 202 11.23 7.66 3.95
C SER A 202 11.97 8.35 2.78
N THR A 203 13.29 8.12 2.66
CA THR A 203 14.08 8.68 1.53
C THR A 203 13.57 8.16 0.19
N ALA A 204 13.29 6.86 0.08
CA ALA A 204 12.75 6.30 -1.16
C ALA A 204 11.35 6.87 -1.49
N LYS A 205 10.51 7.09 -0.47
CA LYS A 205 9.15 7.63 -0.64
C LYS A 205 9.15 9.08 -1.14
N LEU A 206 10.23 9.83 -0.96
CA LEU A 206 10.38 11.17 -1.55
C LEU A 206 10.46 11.15 -3.09
N GLN A 207 10.53 9.97 -3.75
CA GLN A 207 10.30 9.87 -5.19
C GLN A 207 8.93 10.44 -5.59
N MET A 208 7.93 10.43 -4.70
CA MET A 208 6.65 11.13 -4.91
C MET A 208 6.84 12.61 -5.25
N VAL A 209 7.87 13.24 -4.68
CA VAL A 209 8.19 14.66 -4.93
C VAL A 209 9.22 14.81 -6.05
N THR A 210 10.29 13.99 -6.02
CA THR A 210 11.41 14.16 -6.95
C THR A 210 11.11 13.71 -8.37
N LEU A 211 10.12 12.85 -8.57
CA LEU A 211 9.63 12.41 -9.88
C LEU A 211 8.31 13.11 -10.28
N ALA A 212 7.76 13.98 -9.42
CA ALA A 212 6.50 14.66 -9.69
C ALA A 212 6.55 15.40 -11.04
N LYS A 213 5.52 15.18 -11.87
CA LYS A 213 5.36 15.88 -13.14
C LYS A 213 4.98 17.35 -12.91
N GLU A 214 5.22 18.20 -13.90
CA GLU A 214 4.83 19.60 -13.84
C GLU A 214 3.31 19.74 -13.61
N GLY A 215 2.91 20.61 -12.70
CA GLY A 215 1.52 20.82 -12.32
C GLY A 215 0.95 19.83 -11.30
N SER A 216 1.72 18.82 -10.90
CA SER A 216 1.31 17.93 -9.80
C SER A 216 1.12 18.70 -8.51
N ARG A 217 0.13 18.29 -7.70
CA ARG A 217 -0.09 18.78 -6.33
C ARG A 217 0.35 17.74 -5.32
N ILE A 218 1.15 18.15 -4.36
CA ILE A 218 1.63 17.28 -3.27
C ILE A 218 0.82 17.55 -2.02
N VAL A 219 0.20 16.48 -1.52
CA VAL A 219 -0.57 16.45 -0.27
C VAL A 219 0.20 15.63 0.74
N ALA A 220 0.60 16.20 1.87
CA ALA A 220 1.44 15.49 2.82
C ALA A 220 1.03 15.70 4.27
N ASN A 221 1.24 14.66 5.08
CA ASN A 221 1.11 14.79 6.53
C ASN A 221 2.11 15.84 7.04
N ALA A 222 1.72 16.60 8.04
CA ALA A 222 2.58 17.60 8.67
C ALA A 222 3.85 17.01 9.31
N ASP A 223 3.88 15.69 9.58
CA ASP A 223 5.08 14.99 10.05
C ASP A 223 6.14 14.79 8.94
N VAL A 224 5.78 15.00 7.68
CA VAL A 224 6.68 14.90 6.54
C VAL A 224 7.35 16.26 6.31
N ARG A 225 8.67 16.30 6.45
CA ARG A 225 9.45 17.56 6.35
C ARG A 225 9.66 18.01 4.89
N ILE A 226 8.57 18.40 4.25
CA ILE A 226 8.55 19.06 2.92
C ILE A 226 7.60 20.26 2.96
N SER A 227 7.55 21.04 1.88
CA SER A 227 6.54 22.09 1.67
C SER A 227 5.47 21.55 0.72
N PRO A 228 4.37 20.96 1.20
CA PRO A 228 3.31 20.46 0.35
C PRO A 228 2.37 21.58 -0.12
N ASP A 229 1.60 21.32 -1.17
CA ASP A 229 0.50 22.22 -1.58
C ASP A 229 -0.63 22.25 -0.55
N ILE A 230 -0.92 21.09 0.05
CA ILE A 230 -1.87 20.94 1.17
C ILE A 230 -1.28 20.01 2.21
N SER A 231 -1.22 20.48 3.46
CA SER A 231 -0.85 19.66 4.61
C SER A 231 -2.07 19.05 5.29
N PHE A 232 -1.89 17.90 5.94
CA PHE A 232 -2.93 17.26 6.76
C PHE A 232 -2.36 16.65 8.04
N GLY A 233 -3.25 16.17 8.91
CA GLY A 233 -2.92 15.65 10.24
C GLY A 233 -3.12 16.70 11.33
N GLN A 234 -2.71 16.42 12.57
CA GLN A 234 -3.05 17.26 13.72
C GLN A 234 -2.60 18.73 13.59
N GLU A 235 -1.45 18.97 12.95
CA GLU A 235 -0.90 20.32 12.70
C GLU A 235 -1.07 20.75 11.25
N GLY A 236 -1.84 20.00 10.45
CA GLY A 236 -2.05 20.25 9.02
C GLY A 236 -3.24 21.18 8.75
N PHE A 237 -3.31 21.65 7.49
CA PHE A 237 -4.45 22.43 7.01
C PHE A 237 -5.75 21.61 7.04
N VAL A 238 -5.69 20.29 6.74
CA VAL A 238 -6.84 19.38 6.88
C VAL A 238 -6.60 18.45 8.06
N CYS A 239 -7.53 18.49 9.03
CA CYS A 239 -7.48 17.65 10.22
C CYS A 239 -8.86 17.04 10.49
N ALA A 240 -8.90 15.72 10.74
CA ALA A 240 -10.10 15.04 11.20
C ALA A 240 -10.16 15.01 12.74
N SER A 241 -11.35 15.13 13.29
CA SER A 241 -11.74 14.74 14.64
C SER A 241 -12.89 13.74 14.56
N PRO A 242 -13.30 13.08 15.64
CA PRO A 242 -14.38 12.09 15.58
C PRO A 242 -15.70 12.60 15.00
N ASP A 243 -15.96 13.90 15.11
CA ASP A 243 -17.21 14.57 14.77
C ASP A 243 -17.07 15.72 13.75
N LYS A 244 -15.83 16.04 13.31
CA LYS A 244 -15.57 17.18 12.40
C LYS A 244 -14.41 16.92 11.46
N LEU A 245 -14.49 17.53 10.27
CA LEU A 245 -13.37 17.77 9.39
C LEU A 245 -13.03 19.27 9.41
N HIS A 246 -11.80 19.59 9.71
CA HIS A 246 -11.26 20.94 9.69
C HIS A 246 -10.49 21.20 8.39
N PHE A 247 -10.68 22.39 7.81
CA PHE A 247 -9.97 22.91 6.64
C PHE A 247 -9.49 24.33 6.98
N GLY A 248 -8.29 24.43 7.56
CA GLY A 248 -7.79 25.64 8.16
C GLY A 248 -8.70 26.12 9.31
N ASN A 249 -9.29 27.30 9.18
CA ASN A 249 -10.19 27.88 10.18
C ASN A 249 -11.67 27.45 10.02
N GLU A 250 -11.98 26.69 9.00
CA GLU A 250 -13.35 26.23 8.74
C GLU A 250 -13.51 24.77 9.15
N ALA A 251 -14.69 24.39 9.59
CA ALA A 251 -15.01 23.02 9.96
C ALA A 251 -16.39 22.61 9.42
N VAL A 252 -16.51 21.34 9.05
CA VAL A 252 -17.77 20.69 8.66
C VAL A 252 -18.01 19.50 9.58
N GLY A 253 -19.28 19.22 9.92
CA GLY A 253 -19.66 18.05 10.71
C GLY A 253 -19.29 16.75 10.01
N LEU A 254 -18.89 15.75 10.78
CA LEU A 254 -18.53 14.42 10.32
C LEU A 254 -19.32 13.38 11.12
N GLU A 255 -20.14 12.58 10.45
CA GLU A 255 -20.97 11.55 11.07
C GLU A 255 -20.43 10.16 10.71
N LEU A 256 -19.48 9.67 11.50
CA LEU A 256 -18.91 8.35 11.35
C LEU A 256 -19.71 7.31 12.13
N ASP A 257 -19.60 6.03 11.75
CA ASP A 257 -20.18 4.95 12.55
C ASP A 257 -19.48 4.86 13.93
N ARG A 258 -20.27 4.62 14.97
CA ARG A 258 -19.80 4.53 16.36
C ARG A 258 -18.81 3.40 16.61
N ASP A 259 -18.84 2.35 15.77
CA ASP A 259 -17.97 1.16 15.89
C ASP A 259 -16.66 1.35 15.14
N LEU A 260 -16.51 2.45 14.41
CA LEU A 260 -15.26 2.76 13.70
C LEU A 260 -14.09 2.86 14.68
N ASP A 261 -12.98 2.20 14.37
CA ASP A 261 -11.71 2.44 15.05
C ASP A 261 -11.12 3.79 14.61
N TYR A 262 -11.77 4.90 15.04
CA TYR A 262 -11.40 6.24 14.63
C TYR A 262 -9.89 6.52 14.78
N PRO A 263 -9.20 6.18 15.90
CA PRO A 263 -7.76 6.42 16.02
C PRO A 263 -6.92 5.71 14.96
N GLY A 264 -7.38 4.56 14.48
CA GLY A 264 -6.75 3.82 13.38
C GLY A 264 -6.97 4.45 12.00
N TYR A 265 -8.02 5.26 11.88
CA TYR A 265 -8.42 5.90 10.62
C TYR A 265 -8.17 7.41 10.53
N GLU A 266 -7.88 8.09 11.64
CA GLU A 266 -7.70 9.55 11.71
C GLU A 266 -6.77 10.08 10.60
N THR A 267 -5.57 9.50 10.48
CA THR A 267 -4.61 9.88 9.43
C THR A 267 -5.17 9.63 8.03
N ALA A 268 -5.85 8.50 7.82
CA ALA A 268 -6.37 8.14 6.51
C ALA A 268 -7.54 9.04 6.09
N ILE A 269 -8.42 9.39 7.02
CA ILE A 269 -9.54 10.31 6.79
C ILE A 269 -9.00 11.70 6.46
N SER A 270 -8.06 12.22 7.26
CA SER A 270 -7.42 13.53 7.01
C SER A 270 -6.72 13.57 5.65
N ALA A 271 -5.97 12.52 5.31
CA ALA A 271 -5.24 12.42 4.04
C ALA A 271 -6.18 12.35 2.83
N ALA A 272 -7.22 11.52 2.90
CA ALA A 272 -8.19 11.39 1.82
C ALA A 272 -9.00 12.67 1.62
N ALA A 273 -9.43 13.32 2.73
CA ALA A 273 -10.12 14.59 2.68
C ALA A 273 -9.24 15.70 2.06
N ALA A 274 -7.96 15.75 2.44
CA ALA A 274 -7.02 16.73 1.89
C ALA A 274 -6.79 16.51 0.39
N ALA A 275 -6.63 15.26 -0.06
CA ALA A 275 -6.44 14.94 -1.47
C ALA A 275 -7.71 15.23 -2.32
N CYS A 276 -8.89 14.91 -1.80
CA CYS A 276 -10.16 15.26 -2.43
C CYS A 276 -10.33 16.79 -2.52
N HIS A 277 -10.00 17.52 -1.45
CA HIS A 277 -10.05 18.99 -1.45
C HIS A 277 -9.04 19.58 -2.46
N ALA A 278 -7.81 19.03 -2.54
CA ALA A 278 -6.83 19.41 -3.55
C ALA A 278 -7.35 19.21 -4.97
N SER A 279 -8.18 18.19 -5.21
CA SER A 279 -8.81 17.91 -6.51
C SER A 279 -10.04 18.76 -6.81
N GLY A 280 -10.44 19.64 -5.89
CA GLY A 280 -11.54 20.58 -6.07
C GLY A 280 -12.89 20.14 -5.52
N LEU A 281 -12.97 19.02 -4.74
CA LEU A 281 -14.21 18.67 -4.05
C LEU A 281 -14.49 19.63 -2.89
N GLY A 282 -15.76 19.95 -2.72
CA GLY A 282 -16.25 20.76 -1.59
C GLY A 282 -16.15 20.00 -0.27
N LYS A 283 -15.91 20.72 0.83
CA LYS A 283 -15.76 20.13 2.16
C LYS A 283 -17.02 19.42 2.65
N GLU A 284 -18.20 19.95 2.33
CA GLU A 284 -19.49 19.34 2.66
C GLU A 284 -19.71 18.03 1.89
N GLU A 285 -19.30 17.99 0.63
CA GLU A 285 -19.38 16.79 -0.20
C GLU A 285 -18.42 15.69 0.31
N ILE A 286 -17.21 16.07 0.73
CA ILE A 286 -16.25 15.15 1.33
C ILE A 286 -16.82 14.55 2.62
N ALA A 287 -17.37 15.38 3.52
CA ALA A 287 -17.97 14.92 4.78
C ALA A 287 -19.15 13.99 4.54
N ALA A 288 -20.08 14.36 3.65
CA ALA A 288 -21.25 13.54 3.31
C ALA A 288 -20.86 12.17 2.72
N SER A 289 -19.75 12.08 1.96
CA SER A 289 -19.26 10.81 1.42
C SER A 289 -18.70 9.86 2.49
N LEU A 290 -18.45 10.35 3.70
CA LEU A 290 -17.96 9.60 4.87
C LEU A 290 -19.07 9.29 5.87
N GLU A 291 -20.30 9.76 5.65
CA GLU A 291 -21.43 9.49 6.55
C GLU A 291 -21.62 7.98 6.76
N GLY A 292 -21.73 7.57 8.03
CA GLY A 292 -21.88 6.17 8.42
C GLY A 292 -20.70 5.27 8.08
N PHE A 293 -19.54 5.81 7.76
CA PHE A 293 -18.36 4.99 7.47
C PHE A 293 -17.93 4.17 8.68
N ASP A 294 -17.93 2.84 8.52
CA ASP A 294 -17.71 1.82 9.57
C ASP A 294 -16.37 1.06 9.43
N GLY A 295 -15.49 1.51 8.53
CA GLY A 295 -14.19 0.89 8.28
C GLY A 295 -14.18 -0.10 7.11
N PHE A 296 -12.98 -0.54 6.74
CA PHE A 296 -12.76 -1.53 5.70
C PHE A 296 -12.40 -2.89 6.30
N VAL A 297 -12.84 -3.96 5.65
CA VAL A 297 -12.46 -5.35 5.97
C VAL A 297 -10.93 -5.45 6.06
N GLY A 298 -10.43 -6.11 7.11
CA GLY A 298 -9.00 -6.25 7.38
C GLY A 298 -8.32 -5.00 7.96
N ARG A 299 -9.08 -3.97 8.35
CA ARG A 299 -8.59 -2.72 8.92
C ARG A 299 -9.36 -2.36 10.20
N MET A 300 -9.37 -3.27 11.18
CA MET A 300 -10.12 -3.14 12.44
C MET A 300 -11.64 -2.94 12.24
N LYS A 301 -12.21 -3.49 11.15
CA LYS A 301 -13.65 -3.49 10.97
C LYS A 301 -14.31 -4.33 12.04
N VAL A 302 -15.36 -3.78 12.66
CA VAL A 302 -16.15 -4.47 13.66
C VAL A 302 -17.42 -5.02 13.02
N THR A 303 -17.72 -6.30 13.29
CA THR A 303 -18.99 -6.92 12.92
C THR A 303 -19.57 -7.64 14.14
N ARG A 304 -20.91 -7.81 14.20
CA ARG A 304 -21.59 -8.47 15.30
C ARG A 304 -22.43 -9.61 14.78
N GLU A 305 -22.19 -10.81 15.30
CA GLU A 305 -22.90 -12.01 14.90
C GLU A 305 -23.24 -12.85 16.14
N GLY A 306 -24.52 -13.11 16.40
CA GLY A 306 -24.95 -14.00 17.48
C GLY A 306 -24.45 -13.62 18.90
N GLY A 307 -24.23 -12.33 19.16
CA GLY A 307 -23.68 -11.83 20.43
C GLY A 307 -22.15 -11.81 20.50
N LEU A 308 -21.44 -12.26 19.47
CA LEU A 308 -20.00 -12.17 19.33
C LEU A 308 -19.61 -10.89 18.57
N GLU A 309 -18.73 -10.08 19.15
CA GLU A 309 -18.10 -8.96 18.45
C GLU A 309 -16.82 -9.45 17.75
N ILE A 310 -16.72 -9.21 16.44
CA ILE A 310 -15.60 -9.64 15.61
C ILE A 310 -14.84 -8.42 15.12
N TYR A 311 -13.57 -8.35 15.48
CA TYR A 311 -12.63 -7.29 15.10
C TYR A 311 -11.66 -7.84 14.05
N ASP A 312 -11.74 -7.36 12.83
CA ASP A 312 -10.92 -7.83 11.73
C ASP A 312 -9.80 -6.86 11.38
N SER A 313 -8.58 -7.24 11.73
CA SER A 313 -7.34 -6.53 11.40
C SER A 313 -6.41 -7.32 10.47
N SER A 314 -6.92 -8.37 9.82
CA SER A 314 -6.12 -9.25 8.98
C SER A 314 -5.87 -8.67 7.60
N ASN A 315 -4.60 -8.48 7.23
CA ASN A 315 -4.20 -7.90 5.94
C ASN A 315 -2.72 -8.17 5.62
N SER A 316 -2.31 -7.97 4.36
CA SER A 316 -0.95 -8.23 3.88
C SER A 316 0.13 -7.31 4.47
N GLY A 317 -0.24 -6.11 4.90
CA GLY A 317 0.66 -5.12 5.52
C GLY A 317 0.78 -5.21 7.02
N LEU A 318 0.15 -6.20 7.67
CA LEU A 318 0.06 -6.35 9.13
C LEU A 318 1.47 -6.44 9.77
N LYS A 319 1.70 -5.61 10.79
CA LYS A 319 2.93 -5.59 11.60
C LYS A 319 2.62 -5.99 13.05
N ILE A 320 3.64 -6.37 13.81
CA ILE A 320 3.48 -6.72 15.25
C ILE A 320 2.94 -5.54 16.05
N SER A 321 3.32 -4.32 15.72
CA SER A 321 2.75 -3.10 16.32
C SER A 321 1.23 -2.97 16.11
N ASP A 322 0.72 -3.45 14.98
CA ASP A 322 -0.70 -3.43 14.67
C ASP A 322 -1.46 -4.49 15.50
N VAL A 323 -0.87 -5.68 15.66
CA VAL A 323 -1.40 -6.73 16.56
C VAL A 323 -1.48 -6.21 17.99
N LYS A 324 -0.41 -5.56 18.47
CA LYS A 324 -0.40 -4.95 19.81
C LYS A 324 -1.51 -3.91 19.95
N ARG A 325 -1.61 -2.95 19.03
CA ARG A 325 -2.65 -1.90 19.05
C ARG A 325 -4.06 -2.49 19.01
N ALA A 326 -4.27 -3.53 18.18
CA ALA A 326 -5.55 -4.21 18.12
C ALA A 326 -5.92 -4.90 19.43
N LEU A 327 -4.97 -5.55 20.11
CA LEU A 327 -5.16 -6.12 21.45
C LEU A 327 -5.45 -5.03 22.50
N ASP A 328 -4.76 -3.89 22.46
CA ASP A 328 -4.98 -2.75 23.37
C ASP A 328 -6.40 -2.16 23.18
N ARG A 329 -6.96 -2.25 21.96
CA ARG A 329 -8.30 -1.76 21.63
C ARG A 329 -9.42 -2.66 22.17
N ILE A 330 -9.18 -3.96 22.29
CA ILE A 330 -10.19 -4.94 22.73
C ILE A 330 -10.06 -5.15 24.24
N SER A 331 -10.48 -4.22 25.05
CA SER A 331 -10.45 -4.37 26.51
C SER A 331 -11.80 -4.89 27.03
N GLY A 332 -11.75 -5.82 28.00
CA GLY A 332 -12.92 -6.38 28.70
C GLY A 332 -13.61 -7.54 27.95
N GLY A 333 -14.31 -8.41 28.69
CA GLY A 333 -14.90 -9.63 28.15
C GLY A 333 -13.91 -10.74 27.91
N ARG A 334 -14.39 -11.88 27.41
CA ARG A 334 -13.57 -13.06 27.06
C ARG A 334 -13.11 -12.93 25.62
N VAL A 335 -11.79 -12.93 25.40
CA VAL A 335 -11.17 -12.62 24.12
C VAL A 335 -10.65 -13.87 23.43
N GLY A 336 -11.08 -14.11 22.20
CA GLY A 336 -10.44 -15.00 21.25
C GLY A 336 -9.50 -14.24 20.32
N LEU A 337 -8.30 -14.77 20.10
CA LEU A 337 -7.33 -14.22 19.15
C LEU A 337 -6.98 -15.25 18.08
N VAL A 338 -7.12 -14.88 16.82
CA VAL A 338 -6.62 -15.59 15.65
C VAL A 338 -5.46 -14.81 15.07
N VAL A 339 -4.23 -15.33 15.08
CA VAL A 339 -3.04 -14.58 14.73
C VAL A 339 -2.00 -15.44 14.01
N GLY A 340 -1.30 -14.85 13.06
CA GLY A 340 -0.25 -15.54 12.30
C GLY A 340 -0.12 -15.02 10.88
N GLU A 341 0.28 -15.92 9.97
CA GLU A 341 0.42 -15.60 8.54
C GLU A 341 0.03 -16.77 7.65
N GLU A 342 -0.54 -16.52 6.50
CA GLU A 342 -0.78 -17.54 5.46
C GLU A 342 0.48 -17.70 4.61
N SER A 343 0.85 -18.96 4.31
CA SER A 343 2.15 -19.32 3.71
C SER A 343 2.39 -18.80 2.29
N GLU A 344 1.34 -18.44 1.55
CA GLU A 344 1.43 -18.15 0.11
C GLU A 344 1.66 -16.67 -0.22
N THR A 345 1.81 -15.77 0.76
CA THR A 345 1.29 -14.45 0.45
C THR A 345 2.17 -13.26 0.77
N VAL A 346 3.39 -13.41 1.30
CA VAL A 346 4.06 -12.19 1.74
C VAL A 346 5.55 -12.18 1.47
N CYS A 347 5.98 -11.20 0.67
CA CYS A 347 7.40 -10.95 0.40
C CYS A 347 8.22 -10.72 1.69
N GLU A 348 7.62 -10.15 2.72
CA GLU A 348 8.20 -10.02 4.06
C GLU A 348 7.26 -10.72 5.05
N GLY A 349 7.63 -11.92 5.49
CA GLY A 349 6.91 -12.66 6.51
C GLY A 349 6.74 -11.87 7.82
N MET A 350 5.92 -12.37 8.72
CA MET A 350 5.78 -11.81 10.06
C MET A 350 7.06 -12.06 10.87
N ASP A 351 7.45 -11.11 11.72
CA ASP A 351 8.55 -11.30 12.69
C ASP A 351 8.07 -12.26 13.80
N VAL A 352 8.22 -13.57 13.54
CA VAL A 352 7.71 -14.63 14.43
C VAL A 352 8.28 -14.50 15.84
N PRO A 353 9.60 -14.31 16.08
CA PRO A 353 10.12 -14.12 17.43
C PRO A 353 9.42 -13.00 18.19
N LYS A 354 9.29 -11.81 17.61
CA LYS A 354 8.59 -10.70 18.26
C LYS A 354 7.10 -10.96 18.48
N LEU A 355 6.46 -11.69 17.57
CA LEU A 355 5.07 -12.08 17.76
C LEU A 355 4.93 -13.01 18.97
N ILE A 356 5.79 -14.02 19.11
CA ILE A 356 5.78 -14.95 20.24
C ILE A 356 6.00 -14.21 21.56
N ASP A 357 6.96 -13.29 21.61
CA ASP A 357 7.22 -12.49 22.80
C ASP A 357 5.99 -11.64 23.19
N LEU A 358 5.32 -11.02 22.21
CA LEU A 358 4.07 -10.29 22.44
C LEU A 358 2.97 -11.23 22.99
N LEU A 359 2.80 -12.41 22.38
CA LEU A 359 1.78 -13.37 22.79
C LEU A 359 2.04 -13.92 24.20
N ARG A 360 3.29 -14.19 24.57
CA ARG A 360 3.66 -14.57 25.94
C ARG A 360 3.33 -13.48 26.95
N LEU A 361 3.70 -12.24 26.63
CA LEU A 361 3.43 -11.08 27.48
C LEU A 361 1.93 -10.86 27.72
N ARG A 362 1.12 -11.06 26.70
CA ARG A 362 -0.34 -10.78 26.73
C ARG A 362 -1.19 -12.06 26.92
N ARG A 363 -0.55 -13.20 27.23
CA ARG A 363 -1.24 -14.51 27.25
C ARG A 363 -2.42 -14.57 28.24
N SER A 364 -2.31 -13.90 29.38
CA SER A 364 -3.36 -13.85 30.39
C SER A 364 -4.61 -13.07 29.99
N GLU A 365 -4.53 -12.27 28.93
CA GLU A 365 -5.64 -11.47 28.40
C GLU A 365 -6.40 -12.19 27.27
N ILE A 366 -5.93 -13.38 26.86
CA ILE A 366 -6.47 -14.14 25.73
C ILE A 366 -7.04 -15.45 26.24
N ASP A 367 -8.36 -15.60 26.17
CA ASP A 367 -9.05 -16.84 26.61
C ASP A 367 -8.85 -17.97 25.59
N GLN A 368 -8.93 -17.65 24.32
CA GLN A 368 -8.70 -18.60 23.23
C GLN A 368 -7.67 -18.05 22.25
N LEU A 369 -6.66 -18.86 21.95
CA LEU A 369 -5.61 -18.52 20.99
C LEU A 369 -5.57 -19.55 19.86
N VAL A 370 -5.65 -19.04 18.61
CA VAL A 370 -5.47 -19.83 17.39
C VAL A 370 -4.31 -19.24 16.59
N LEU A 371 -3.30 -20.05 16.36
CA LEU A 371 -2.14 -19.69 15.55
C LEU A 371 -2.37 -20.11 14.08
N VAL A 372 -2.16 -19.20 13.15
CA VAL A 372 -2.34 -19.45 11.72
C VAL A 372 -1.01 -19.55 11.00
N GLY A 373 -0.82 -20.64 10.26
CA GLY A 373 0.31 -20.89 9.39
C GLY A 373 1.45 -21.69 10.00
N GLU A 374 2.26 -22.29 9.12
CA GLU A 374 3.26 -23.30 9.48
C GLU A 374 4.42 -22.73 10.32
N ARG A 375 4.84 -21.48 10.05
CA ARG A 375 5.98 -20.86 10.73
C ARG A 375 5.72 -20.60 12.23
N ILE A 376 4.46 -20.40 12.62
CA ILE A 376 4.07 -20.13 14.00
C ILE A 376 3.52 -21.38 14.71
N ALA A 377 3.03 -22.37 13.98
CA ALA A 377 2.44 -23.60 14.53
C ALA A 377 3.33 -24.34 15.55
N PRO A 378 4.67 -24.40 15.43
CA PRO A 378 5.53 -25.05 16.43
C PRO A 378 5.40 -24.49 17.85
N TRP A 379 4.93 -23.26 18.02
CA TRP A 379 4.78 -22.58 19.31
C TRP A 379 3.43 -22.87 20.00
N ALA A 380 2.56 -23.67 19.36
CA ALA A 380 1.20 -23.93 19.86
C ALA A 380 1.19 -24.54 21.24
N VAL A 381 2.07 -25.49 21.52
CA VAL A 381 2.15 -26.18 22.84
C VAL A 381 2.58 -25.18 23.92
N ASP A 382 3.63 -24.40 23.67
CA ASP A 382 4.16 -23.39 24.60
C ASP A 382 3.10 -22.34 24.96
N LEU A 383 2.38 -21.85 23.95
CA LEU A 383 1.35 -20.83 24.10
C LEU A 383 -0.03 -21.38 24.50
N LYS A 384 -0.18 -22.69 24.67
CA LYS A 384 -1.48 -23.35 24.88
C LYS A 384 -2.52 -22.89 23.85
N ALA A 385 -2.15 -22.96 22.58
CA ALA A 385 -2.92 -22.49 21.44
C ALA A 385 -3.38 -23.66 20.56
N LYS A 386 -4.43 -23.44 19.78
CA LYS A 386 -4.80 -24.29 18.63
C LYS A 386 -4.06 -23.79 17.38
N THR A 387 -4.03 -24.61 16.32
CA THR A 387 -3.45 -24.25 15.03
C THR A 387 -4.48 -24.33 13.92
N ALA A 388 -4.38 -23.45 12.94
CA ALA A 388 -5.21 -23.45 11.75
C ALA A 388 -4.35 -23.18 10.49
N PRO A 389 -4.72 -23.71 9.31
CA PRO A 389 -3.94 -23.50 8.09
C PRO A 389 -4.10 -22.10 7.51
N ASN A 390 -5.24 -21.46 7.71
CA ASN A 390 -5.54 -20.14 7.16
C ASN A 390 -6.49 -19.35 8.09
N LEU A 391 -6.72 -18.09 7.76
CA LEU A 391 -7.56 -17.17 8.51
C LEU A 391 -8.99 -17.70 8.67
N ALA A 392 -9.61 -18.19 7.60
CA ALA A 392 -11.00 -18.64 7.62
C ALA A 392 -11.18 -19.82 8.59
N ALA A 393 -10.32 -20.83 8.50
CA ALA A 393 -10.32 -21.98 9.40
C ALA A 393 -10.04 -21.56 10.85
N GLY A 394 -9.15 -20.60 11.07
CA GLY A 394 -8.84 -20.07 12.40
C GLY A 394 -10.03 -19.36 13.04
N VAL A 395 -10.72 -18.52 12.31
CA VAL A 395 -11.93 -17.80 12.75
C VAL A 395 -13.05 -18.80 13.07
N GLU A 396 -13.29 -19.78 12.19
CA GLU A 396 -14.29 -20.82 12.42
C GLU A 396 -13.98 -21.66 13.67
N MET A 397 -12.72 -22.06 13.85
CA MET A 397 -12.26 -22.80 15.02
C MET A 397 -12.47 -22.03 16.33
N ALA A 398 -12.19 -20.73 16.33
CA ALA A 398 -12.40 -19.87 17.49
C ALA A 398 -13.89 -19.74 17.82
N ARG A 399 -14.74 -19.54 16.82
CA ARG A 399 -16.21 -19.48 16.95
C ARG A 399 -16.79 -20.79 17.51
N ALA A 400 -16.42 -21.91 16.90
CA ALA A 400 -16.92 -23.23 17.28
C ALA A 400 -16.54 -23.64 18.72
N SER A 401 -15.42 -23.12 19.23
CA SER A 401 -14.99 -23.38 20.62
C SER A 401 -15.87 -22.71 21.67
N GLY A 402 -16.63 -21.67 21.30
CA GLY A 402 -17.53 -20.93 22.20
C GLY A 402 -16.79 -20.26 23.35
N GLY A 403 -17.54 -19.66 24.26
CA GLY A 403 -16.98 -19.10 25.50
C GLY A 403 -16.17 -17.82 25.34
N ILE A 404 -16.29 -17.11 24.22
CA ILE A 404 -15.71 -15.78 23.97
C ILE A 404 -16.81 -14.78 23.64
N ASP A 405 -16.60 -13.52 24.01
CA ASP A 405 -17.50 -12.41 23.73
C ASP A 405 -16.98 -11.55 22.60
N ARG A 406 -15.64 -11.59 22.37
CA ARG A 406 -14.91 -10.85 21.36
C ARG A 406 -13.92 -11.74 20.64
N LEU A 407 -13.86 -11.61 19.31
CA LEU A 407 -12.92 -12.31 18.46
C LEU A 407 -12.08 -11.29 17.67
N LEU A 408 -10.77 -11.30 17.91
CA LEU A 408 -9.82 -10.52 17.10
C LEU A 408 -9.15 -11.42 16.08
N SER A 409 -9.15 -11.01 14.83
CA SER A 409 -8.31 -11.61 13.81
C SER A 409 -7.17 -10.66 13.39
N CYS A 410 -5.93 -11.16 13.46
CA CYS A 410 -4.70 -10.47 13.09
C CYS A 410 -3.81 -11.43 12.29
N VAL A 411 -4.23 -11.76 11.09
CA VAL A 411 -3.50 -12.67 10.21
C VAL A 411 -2.93 -11.91 9.02
N LYS A 412 -1.65 -12.12 8.75
CA LYS A 412 -1.00 -11.56 7.57
C LYS A 412 -1.40 -12.37 6.34
N CYS A 413 -2.25 -11.81 5.49
CA CYS A 413 -2.83 -12.46 4.31
C CYS A 413 -3.21 -11.43 3.24
N PHE A 414 -3.31 -11.86 1.98
CA PHE A 414 -3.99 -11.08 0.94
C PHE A 414 -5.51 -11.28 1.07
N ARG A 415 -6.24 -10.21 0.73
CA ARG A 415 -7.71 -10.23 0.74
C ARG A 415 -8.26 -9.50 -0.45
#